data_921b42aca483fae22b1d2855068827a8
#
_entry.id   921b42aca483fae22b1d2855068827a8
#
_cell.length_a   1.000
_cell.length_b   1.000
_cell.length_c   1.000
_cell.angle_alpha   90.00
_cell.angle_beta   90.00
_cell.angle_gamma   90.00
#
_symmetry.space_group_name_H-M   'P 1'
#
loop_
_entity.id
_entity.type
_entity.pdbx_description
1 polymer ?
#
loop_
_entity_poly.entity_id
_entity_poly.type
_entity_poly.pdbx_seq_one_letter_code
_entity_poly.pdbx_strand_id
1 'polypeptide(L)'
;MNKQLITIFSIFSITCLGMVSAQESKSFLPEVKKESLTFSSEDNKFKLTFNGRIQADGAMFFGEDYQPIGNGVGFRRVRLGATAAFGKRLSGKIEMDLTDGGFSLKDCFIKYAFPNGLYFRAGNFKESFGMAAMTSSGDLWFMEKANVVSAFAPEYHIGVQGTWEHDQFLGVAGVHFKKIEGNKEKDYSESNNKAGEDEGISVTARAVWQPVSADKVKGFHLGIAASYRTPKTTVGSLMPNTVRYSTRSLSYINKIKFLDTSPIASVSHDWLAGAELAGFYRGFRFQGEYIMNNTVRMEGLATEKFNGFYVQAAYLLFGGQQRYSKSRGAFSQPSFGRSWGDIELAARFDRIDLNGTEVMGGSSNGWTFGVNYYATRNLKFQLNYSYVDNDKYANAFGQAAVGYKSNGEI
;
A
#
# COMPACT_ATOMS: atom_id res chain seq x y z
N MET A 1 4.62 15.45 28.54
CA MET A 1 5.10 14.45 27.54
C MET A 1 4.27 13.20 27.73
N ASN A 2 3.18 13.13 27.00
CA ASN A 2 2.28 11.99 27.12
C ASN A 2 2.78 10.90 26.16
N LYS A 3 3.30 9.83 26.71
CA LYS A 3 3.77 8.67 25.96
C LYS A 3 2.62 7.70 25.79
N GLN A 4 2.23 7.45 24.55
CA GLN A 4 1.20 6.44 24.24
C GLN A 4 1.89 5.11 23.94
N LEU A 5 1.59 4.10 24.72
CA LEU A 5 2.01 2.73 24.48
C LEU A 5 0.88 2.01 23.74
N ILE A 6 1.05 1.77 22.44
CA ILE A 6 0.11 0.98 21.67
C ILE A 6 0.72 -0.40 21.46
N THR A 7 0.18 -1.41 22.12
CA THR A 7 0.55 -2.81 21.91
C THR A 7 -0.45 -3.47 20.99
N ILE A 8 0.00 -3.91 19.82
CA ILE A 8 -0.85 -4.57 18.83
C ILE A 8 -0.49 -6.05 18.81
N PHE A 9 -1.41 -6.87 19.29
CA PHE A 9 -1.36 -8.32 19.14
C PHE A 9 -2.14 -8.74 17.91
N SER A 10 -1.49 -9.34 16.96
CA SER A 10 -2.14 -9.79 15.74
C SER A 10 -1.93 -11.26 15.50
N ILE A 11 -3.02 -11.95 15.47
CA ILE A 11 -3.07 -13.39 15.26
C ILE A 11 -3.80 -13.64 13.93
N PHE A 12 -3.12 -14.34 13.02
CA PHE A 12 -3.62 -14.94 11.80
C PHE A 12 -3.69 -14.09 10.52
N SER A 13 -2.78 -14.40 9.59
CA SER A 13 -3.03 -14.23 8.16
C SER A 13 -3.11 -15.61 7.52
N ILE A 14 -4.31 -16.07 7.17
CA ILE A 14 -4.54 -17.33 6.47
C ILE A 14 -4.69 -17.03 4.99
N THR A 15 -3.76 -17.51 4.17
CA THR A 15 -3.91 -17.51 2.71
C THR A 15 -4.36 -18.91 2.29
N CYS A 16 -5.67 -19.14 2.22
CA CYS A 16 -6.24 -20.39 1.71
C CYS A 16 -6.54 -20.29 0.22
N LEU A 17 -6.00 -21.22 -0.55
CA LEU A 17 -6.45 -21.54 -1.92
C LEU A 17 -7.44 -22.70 -1.81
N GLY A 18 -8.71 -22.40 -2.07
CA GLY A 18 -9.74 -23.45 -2.19
C GLY A 18 -9.45 -24.35 -3.40
N MET A 19 -9.39 -25.65 -3.19
CA MET A 19 -9.41 -26.64 -4.27
C MET A 19 -10.83 -26.71 -4.82
N VAL A 20 -11.01 -26.30 -6.06
CA VAL A 20 -12.20 -26.61 -6.84
C VAL A 20 -11.90 -27.86 -7.65
N SER A 21 -12.58 -28.96 -7.34
CA SER A 21 -12.58 -30.16 -8.17
C SER A 21 -13.40 -29.90 -9.41
N ALA A 22 -12.76 -29.88 -10.58
CA ALA A 22 -13.43 -29.73 -11.87
C ALA A 22 -13.48 -31.06 -12.59
N GLN A 23 -14.66 -31.40 -13.07
CA GLN A 23 -14.95 -32.57 -13.89
C GLN A 23 -14.35 -32.40 -15.29
N GLU A 24 -13.80 -33.47 -15.84
CA GLU A 24 -13.04 -33.47 -17.10
C GLU A 24 -13.83 -32.96 -18.31
N SER A 25 -13.31 -31.89 -18.93
CA SER A 25 -13.51 -31.61 -20.35
C SER A 25 -12.12 -31.49 -21.03
N LYS A 26 -11.98 -32.17 -22.16
CA LYS A 26 -10.68 -32.42 -22.83
C LYS A 26 -9.94 -31.21 -23.40
N SER A 27 -10.31 -29.97 -23.12
CA SER A 27 -9.69 -28.76 -23.73
C SER A 27 -9.00 -27.81 -22.78
N PHE A 28 -9.15 -27.97 -21.46
CA PHE A 28 -8.48 -27.15 -20.45
C PHE A 28 -7.98 -28.03 -19.30
N LEU A 29 -6.69 -28.26 -19.24
CA LEU A 29 -6.08 -28.97 -18.11
C LEU A 29 -5.79 -27.98 -16.98
N PRO A 30 -6.39 -28.13 -15.79
CA PRO A 30 -6.01 -27.35 -14.65
C PRO A 30 -4.62 -27.82 -14.16
N GLU A 31 -3.69 -26.89 -14.09
CA GLU A 31 -2.39 -27.15 -13.48
C GLU A 31 -2.24 -26.28 -12.23
N VAL A 32 -2.14 -26.93 -11.07
CA VAL A 32 -1.82 -26.24 -9.82
C VAL A 32 -0.32 -25.97 -9.82
N LYS A 33 0.09 -24.83 -10.35
CA LYS A 33 1.47 -24.36 -10.29
C LYS A 33 1.63 -23.37 -9.13
N LYS A 34 2.41 -23.73 -8.14
CA LYS A 34 3.00 -22.83 -7.14
C LYS A 34 2.01 -21.77 -6.58
N GLU A 35 0.89 -22.19 -5.96
CA GLU A 35 0.02 -21.27 -5.22
C GLU A 35 -1.12 -20.61 -6.05
N SER A 36 -1.31 -21.00 -7.30
CA SER A 36 -2.40 -20.50 -8.12
C SER A 36 -3.04 -21.61 -8.94
N LEU A 37 -4.36 -21.55 -9.09
CA LEU A 37 -5.08 -22.40 -10.02
C LEU A 37 -4.94 -21.79 -11.42
N THR A 38 -4.22 -22.49 -12.30
CA THR A 38 -3.98 -22.02 -13.67
C THR A 38 -4.57 -22.98 -14.67
N PHE A 39 -5.37 -22.44 -15.60
CA PHE A 39 -5.88 -23.13 -16.77
C PHE A 39 -5.10 -22.67 -18.00
N SER A 40 -4.63 -23.59 -18.81
CA SER A 40 -3.88 -23.29 -20.02
C SER A 40 -4.53 -23.98 -21.22
N SER A 41 -4.56 -23.31 -22.38
CA SER A 41 -4.87 -23.99 -23.66
C SER A 41 -3.75 -24.96 -24.02
N GLU A 42 -4.06 -25.97 -24.84
CA GLU A 42 -3.10 -26.99 -25.28
C GLU A 42 -1.87 -26.39 -25.96
N ASP A 43 -2.04 -25.34 -26.75
CA ASP A 43 -0.95 -24.61 -27.40
C ASP A 43 -0.25 -23.58 -26.48
N ASN A 44 -0.63 -23.48 -25.20
CA ASN A 44 -0.15 -22.54 -24.22
C ASN A 44 -0.26 -21.05 -24.61
N LYS A 45 -1.08 -20.72 -25.61
CA LYS A 45 -1.31 -19.34 -26.03
C LYS A 45 -2.27 -18.58 -25.12
N PHE A 46 -3.21 -19.28 -24.47
CA PHE A 46 -4.09 -18.71 -23.47
C PHE A 46 -3.79 -19.30 -22.10
N LYS A 47 -3.71 -18.45 -21.07
CA LYS A 47 -3.58 -18.85 -19.67
C LYS A 47 -4.51 -18.02 -18.81
N LEU A 48 -5.29 -18.68 -17.96
CA LEU A 48 -6.16 -18.02 -16.95
C LEU A 48 -5.72 -18.49 -15.56
N THR A 49 -5.27 -17.56 -14.74
CA THR A 49 -4.77 -17.83 -13.40
C THR A 49 -5.67 -17.16 -12.38
N PHE A 50 -6.23 -17.94 -11.44
CA PHE A 50 -6.98 -17.44 -10.30
C PHE A 50 -6.07 -17.30 -9.08
N ASN A 51 -6.30 -16.25 -8.31
CA ASN A 51 -5.64 -16.03 -7.03
C ASN A 51 -6.63 -15.48 -6.02
N GLY A 52 -6.32 -15.67 -4.74
CA GLY A 52 -7.14 -15.15 -3.66
C GLY A 52 -6.30 -14.94 -2.41
N ARG A 53 -6.83 -14.17 -1.46
CA ARG A 53 -6.19 -13.92 -0.18
C ARG A 53 -7.21 -13.60 0.89
N ILE A 54 -7.03 -14.23 2.04
CA ILE A 54 -7.74 -13.87 3.26
C ILE A 54 -6.70 -13.46 4.30
N GLN A 55 -6.91 -12.31 4.93
CA GLN A 55 -6.11 -11.82 6.06
C GLN A 55 -7.07 -11.42 7.18
N ALA A 56 -6.91 -12.04 8.34
CA ALA A 56 -7.63 -11.70 9.55
C ALA A 56 -6.65 -11.15 10.57
N ASP A 57 -6.99 -10.03 11.19
CA ASP A 57 -6.18 -9.32 12.15
C ASP A 57 -6.93 -9.23 13.48
N GLY A 58 -6.18 -9.24 14.60
CA GLY A 58 -6.65 -8.84 15.90
C GLY A 58 -5.71 -7.81 16.50
N ALA A 59 -6.22 -6.90 17.31
CA ALA A 59 -5.40 -5.89 17.97
C ALA A 59 -5.88 -5.66 19.40
N MET A 60 -4.89 -5.40 20.27
CA MET A 60 -5.08 -4.92 21.65
C MET A 60 -4.29 -3.63 21.81
N PHE A 61 -4.93 -2.62 22.39
CA PHE A 61 -4.36 -1.28 22.59
C PHE A 61 -4.23 -0.97 24.07
N PHE A 62 -3.14 -0.33 24.44
CA PHE A 62 -2.84 0.00 25.82
C PHE A 62 -2.26 1.40 25.92
N GLY A 63 -2.64 2.14 26.97
CA GLY A 63 -2.03 3.41 27.32
C GLY A 63 -2.39 4.60 26.44
N GLU A 64 -3.54 4.55 25.80
CA GLU A 64 -4.09 5.71 25.09
C GLU A 64 -4.62 6.77 26.05
N ASP A 65 -4.16 8.02 25.89
CA ASP A 65 -4.49 9.12 26.80
C ASP A 65 -5.70 9.95 26.33
N TYR A 66 -6.12 9.81 25.08
CA TYR A 66 -7.18 10.67 24.52
C TYR A 66 -8.50 9.96 24.33
N GLN A 67 -8.57 9.19 23.25
CA GLN A 67 -9.68 8.33 22.94
C GLN A 67 -9.20 6.90 22.96
N PRO A 68 -9.76 6.06 23.82
CA PRO A 68 -9.40 4.67 23.85
C PRO A 68 -9.76 4.03 22.49
N ILE A 69 -8.78 3.41 21.87
CA ILE A 69 -9.00 2.55 20.71
C ILE A 69 -9.48 1.22 21.26
N GLY A 70 -10.71 0.81 20.94
CA GLY A 70 -11.23 -0.47 21.40
C GLY A 70 -10.48 -1.65 20.78
N ASN A 71 -10.22 -2.68 21.57
CA ASN A 71 -9.66 -3.95 21.11
C ASN A 71 -10.62 -4.68 20.16
N GLY A 72 -10.11 -5.54 19.32
CA GLY A 72 -10.99 -6.27 18.42
C GLY A 72 -10.28 -7.17 17.41
N VAL A 73 -11.11 -7.82 16.60
CA VAL A 73 -10.70 -8.67 15.48
C VAL A 73 -11.47 -8.29 14.23
N GLY A 74 -10.91 -8.56 13.06
CA GLY A 74 -11.57 -8.27 11.79
C GLY A 74 -10.84 -8.85 10.59
N PHE A 75 -11.53 -8.92 9.48
CA PHE A 75 -10.87 -9.23 8.22
C PHE A 75 -10.19 -7.98 7.67
N ARG A 76 -8.89 -8.08 7.52
CA ARG A 76 -8.09 -6.99 6.93
C ARG A 76 -8.20 -6.96 5.41
N ARG A 77 -8.26 -8.15 4.79
CA ARG A 77 -8.43 -8.31 3.33
C ARG A 77 -9.12 -9.62 3.03
N VAL A 78 -10.10 -9.56 2.13
CA VAL A 78 -10.73 -10.72 1.51
C VAL A 78 -10.71 -10.46 0.01
N ARG A 79 -9.71 -10.99 -0.70
CA ARG A 79 -9.47 -10.68 -2.11
C ARG A 79 -9.60 -11.89 -3.00
N LEU A 80 -10.23 -11.67 -4.15
CA LEU A 80 -10.29 -12.61 -5.25
C LEU A 80 -9.81 -11.91 -6.52
N GLY A 81 -9.09 -12.65 -7.37
CA GLY A 81 -8.59 -12.10 -8.61
C GLY A 81 -8.34 -13.13 -9.67
N ALA A 82 -8.28 -12.67 -10.90
CA ALA A 82 -7.93 -13.46 -12.06
C ALA A 82 -6.97 -12.69 -12.97
N THR A 83 -6.04 -13.40 -13.57
CA THR A 83 -5.13 -12.87 -14.60
C THR A 83 -5.27 -13.74 -15.84
N ALA A 84 -5.63 -13.11 -16.96
CA ALA A 84 -5.64 -13.75 -18.29
C ALA A 84 -4.41 -13.31 -19.09
N ALA A 85 -3.75 -14.25 -19.75
CA ALA A 85 -2.64 -13.96 -20.66
C ALA A 85 -2.92 -14.57 -22.04
N PHE A 86 -2.69 -13.77 -23.09
CA PHE A 86 -2.88 -14.14 -24.48
C PHE A 86 -1.51 -14.06 -25.18
N GLY A 87 -0.92 -15.21 -25.44
CA GLY A 87 0.45 -15.32 -25.92
C GLY A 87 1.46 -14.70 -24.91
N LYS A 88 2.50 -14.09 -25.47
CA LYS A 88 3.61 -13.52 -24.67
C LYS A 88 3.45 -12.02 -24.37
N ARG A 89 2.53 -11.34 -25.04
CA ARG A 89 2.49 -9.86 -25.05
C ARG A 89 1.28 -9.27 -24.36
N LEU A 90 0.09 -9.85 -24.54
CA LEU A 90 -1.15 -9.30 -24.02
C LEU A 90 -1.56 -10.02 -22.74
N SER A 91 -1.90 -9.26 -21.71
CA SER A 91 -2.48 -9.81 -20.48
C SER A 91 -3.45 -8.81 -19.86
N GLY A 92 -4.39 -9.31 -19.06
CA GLY A 92 -5.30 -8.51 -18.26
C GLY A 92 -5.40 -9.08 -16.85
N LYS A 93 -5.67 -8.23 -15.88
CA LYS A 93 -5.90 -8.62 -14.49
C LYS A 93 -7.15 -7.94 -13.97
N ILE A 94 -7.93 -8.70 -13.21
CA ILE A 94 -8.99 -8.18 -12.35
C ILE A 94 -8.76 -8.67 -10.93
N GLU A 95 -8.89 -7.79 -9.93
CA GLU A 95 -8.82 -8.11 -8.50
C GLU A 95 -9.85 -7.30 -7.74
N MET A 96 -10.60 -7.97 -6.90
CA MET A 96 -11.66 -7.41 -6.06
C MET A 96 -11.31 -7.61 -4.59
N ASP A 97 -11.71 -6.67 -3.73
CA ASP A 97 -11.63 -6.76 -2.29
C ASP A 97 -13.04 -6.72 -1.71
N LEU A 98 -13.39 -7.77 -0.97
CA LEU A 98 -14.71 -8.00 -0.37
C LEU A 98 -14.69 -7.76 1.14
N THR A 99 -13.68 -7.10 1.66
CA THR A 99 -13.53 -6.81 3.09
C THR A 99 -14.70 -5.97 3.60
N ASP A 100 -15.10 -6.21 4.83
CA ASP A 100 -16.20 -5.53 5.52
C ASP A 100 -17.58 -5.69 4.84
N GLY A 101 -17.77 -6.75 4.04
CA GLY A 101 -19.02 -6.98 3.30
C GLY A 101 -19.24 -6.03 2.13
N GLY A 102 -18.26 -5.17 1.83
CA GLY A 102 -18.28 -4.26 0.71
C GLY A 102 -17.65 -4.84 -0.55
N PHE A 103 -17.78 -4.13 -1.67
CA PHE A 103 -17.09 -4.41 -2.91
C PHE A 103 -16.17 -3.24 -3.26
N SER A 104 -14.90 -3.55 -3.52
CA SER A 104 -13.93 -2.55 -3.96
C SER A 104 -13.06 -3.13 -5.07
N LEU A 105 -13.09 -2.52 -6.25
CA LEU A 105 -12.24 -2.89 -7.37
C LEU A 105 -10.79 -2.44 -7.07
N LYS A 106 -9.85 -3.37 -7.16
CA LYS A 106 -8.40 -3.10 -7.00
C LYS A 106 -7.73 -3.03 -8.35
N ASP A 107 -7.13 -4.10 -8.83
CA ASP A 107 -6.60 -4.13 -10.17
C ASP A 107 -7.72 -4.43 -11.18
N CYS A 108 -7.84 -3.63 -12.25
CA CYS A 108 -8.65 -3.92 -13.42
C CYS A 108 -7.98 -3.26 -14.62
N PHE A 109 -7.05 -3.95 -15.27
CA PHE A 109 -6.25 -3.37 -16.33
C PHE A 109 -5.91 -4.36 -17.43
N ILE A 110 -5.56 -3.83 -18.59
CA ILE A 110 -4.94 -4.52 -19.70
C ILE A 110 -3.47 -4.09 -19.78
N LYS A 111 -2.58 -5.04 -20.06
CA LYS A 111 -1.15 -4.82 -20.23
C LYS A 111 -0.68 -5.38 -21.56
N TYR A 112 0.10 -4.59 -22.30
CA TYR A 112 0.80 -5.02 -23.50
C TYR A 112 2.31 -4.87 -23.34
N ALA A 113 3.06 -5.96 -23.55
CA ALA A 113 4.50 -6.02 -23.36
C ALA A 113 5.24 -6.13 -24.69
N PHE A 114 6.32 -5.37 -24.83
CA PHE A 114 7.24 -5.38 -25.95
C PHE A 114 8.49 -6.24 -25.64
N PRO A 115 9.22 -6.72 -26.67
CA PRO A 115 10.40 -7.58 -26.44
C PRO A 115 11.56 -6.93 -25.69
N ASN A 116 11.67 -5.61 -25.73
CA ASN A 116 12.77 -4.81 -25.16
C ASN A 116 12.59 -4.45 -23.67
N GLY A 117 11.71 -5.13 -22.93
CA GLY A 117 11.43 -4.87 -21.52
C GLY A 117 10.46 -3.70 -21.27
N LEU A 118 10.00 -3.01 -22.32
CA LEU A 118 8.96 -1.99 -22.23
C LEU A 118 7.57 -2.64 -22.18
N TYR A 119 6.69 -2.14 -21.33
CA TYR A 119 5.28 -2.48 -21.37
C TYR A 119 4.41 -1.29 -20.98
N PHE A 120 3.19 -1.27 -21.51
CA PHE A 120 2.15 -0.33 -21.12
C PHE A 120 1.01 -1.07 -20.43
N ARG A 121 0.39 -0.42 -19.47
CA ARG A 121 -0.88 -0.86 -18.87
C ARG A 121 -1.87 0.30 -18.84
N ALA A 122 -3.15 -0.03 -19.04
CA ALA A 122 -4.26 0.92 -19.00
C ALA A 122 -5.43 0.30 -18.22
N GLY A 123 -6.07 1.08 -17.37
CA GLY A 123 -7.16 0.66 -16.51
C GLY A 123 -6.97 1.15 -15.08
N ASN A 124 -7.58 0.47 -14.11
CA ASN A 124 -7.44 0.76 -12.68
C ASN A 124 -6.32 -0.07 -12.07
N PHE A 125 -5.32 0.58 -11.51
CA PHE A 125 -4.18 -0.09 -10.88
C PHE A 125 -3.48 0.88 -9.90
N LYS A 126 -2.62 0.31 -9.04
CA LYS A 126 -1.85 1.11 -8.11
C LYS A 126 -0.79 1.95 -8.83
N GLU A 127 -0.73 3.25 -8.54
CA GLU A 127 0.34 4.13 -9.03
C GLU A 127 1.70 3.66 -8.51
N SER A 128 2.72 3.72 -9.36
CA SER A 128 4.06 3.28 -9.00
C SER A 128 4.84 4.40 -8.32
N PHE A 129 4.62 4.56 -7.00
CA PHE A 129 5.29 5.55 -6.17
C PHE A 129 5.83 4.87 -4.90
N GLY A 130 7.14 4.70 -4.82
CA GLY A 130 7.79 4.12 -3.65
C GLY A 130 7.78 2.59 -3.58
N MET A 131 8.79 2.03 -2.91
CA MET A 131 8.98 0.59 -2.78
C MET A 131 7.90 -0.07 -1.94
N ALA A 132 7.54 0.51 -0.78
CA ALA A 132 6.50 -0.05 0.08
C ALA A 132 5.11 0.04 -0.54
N ALA A 133 4.84 1.08 -1.35
CA ALA A 133 3.61 1.19 -2.12
C ALA A 133 3.49 0.03 -3.12
N MET A 134 4.58 -0.35 -3.80
CA MET A 134 4.62 -1.43 -4.78
C MET A 134 4.78 -2.82 -4.17
N THR A 135 5.10 -2.93 -2.89
CA THR A 135 5.11 -4.21 -2.18
C THR A 135 3.69 -4.78 -2.09
N SER A 136 3.53 -6.04 -2.50
CA SER A 136 2.25 -6.75 -2.33
C SER A 136 1.88 -6.81 -0.86
N SER A 137 0.60 -6.66 -0.53
CA SER A 137 0.15 -6.75 0.86
C SER A 137 0.35 -8.13 1.50
N GLY A 138 0.56 -9.20 0.71
CA GLY A 138 0.99 -10.50 1.22
C GLY A 138 2.48 -10.57 1.58
N ASP A 139 3.28 -9.66 1.00
CA ASP A 139 4.74 -9.63 1.16
C ASP A 139 5.18 -8.61 2.23
N LEU A 140 4.25 -7.92 2.90
CA LEU A 140 4.56 -6.93 3.94
C LEU A 140 5.27 -7.60 5.13
N TRP A 141 6.26 -6.90 5.70
CA TRP A 141 7.03 -7.38 6.86
C TRP A 141 6.26 -7.20 8.17
N PHE A 142 5.43 -6.19 8.20
CA PHE A 142 4.51 -5.86 9.27
C PHE A 142 3.08 -5.88 8.73
N MET A 143 2.10 -5.93 9.60
CA MET A 143 0.69 -5.98 9.23
C MET A 143 0.26 -4.77 8.43
N GLU A 144 0.78 -3.59 8.81
CA GLU A 144 0.55 -2.34 8.10
C GLU A 144 1.86 -1.72 7.60
N LYS A 145 1.75 -0.94 6.53
CA LYS A 145 2.82 -0.09 6.04
C LYS A 145 3.17 0.98 7.08
N ALA A 146 4.34 1.59 6.96
CA ALA A 146 4.70 2.77 7.73
C ALA A 146 3.69 3.90 7.50
N ASN A 147 3.51 4.75 8.52
CA ASN A 147 2.53 5.82 8.50
C ASN A 147 2.73 6.77 7.32
N VAL A 148 3.97 7.14 7.01
CA VAL A 148 4.30 8.02 5.88
C VAL A 148 3.85 7.46 4.53
N VAL A 149 3.99 6.15 4.32
CA VAL A 149 3.52 5.49 3.09
C VAL A 149 2.00 5.43 3.04
N SER A 150 1.38 5.17 4.17
CA SER A 150 -0.10 5.09 4.29
C SER A 150 -0.78 6.44 4.09
N ALA A 151 -0.12 7.54 4.49
CA ALA A 151 -0.64 8.91 4.36
C ALA A 151 -0.46 9.49 2.96
N PHE A 152 0.71 9.28 2.33
CA PHE A 152 1.09 10.01 1.12
C PHE A 152 1.12 9.17 -0.15
N ALA A 153 1.51 7.88 -0.07
CA ALA A 153 1.69 7.10 -1.29
C ALA A 153 0.35 6.88 -2.00
N PRO A 154 0.27 7.21 -3.31
CA PRO A 154 -0.94 6.99 -4.08
C PRO A 154 -1.35 5.52 -4.09
N GLU A 155 -2.65 5.27 -4.09
CA GLU A 155 -3.19 3.93 -4.19
C GLU A 155 -3.67 3.61 -5.62
N TYR A 156 -4.88 3.03 -5.76
CA TYR A 156 -5.44 2.62 -7.03
C TYR A 156 -6.17 3.77 -7.72
N HIS A 157 -5.79 4.04 -8.97
CA HIS A 157 -6.41 5.04 -9.84
C HIS A 157 -6.57 4.50 -11.25
N ILE A 158 -7.54 5.02 -11.98
CA ILE A 158 -7.67 4.79 -13.41
C ILE A 158 -6.56 5.57 -14.12
N GLY A 159 -5.84 4.94 -15.04
CA GLY A 159 -4.75 5.61 -15.73
C GLY A 159 -4.08 4.78 -16.81
N VAL A 160 -3.04 5.37 -17.38
CA VAL A 160 -2.14 4.74 -18.34
C VAL A 160 -0.71 4.89 -17.83
N GLN A 161 0.05 3.80 -17.86
CA GLN A 161 1.42 3.78 -17.36
C GLN A 161 2.32 2.99 -18.29
N GLY A 162 3.47 3.57 -18.63
CA GLY A 162 4.59 2.89 -19.24
C GLY A 162 5.59 2.43 -18.16
N THR A 163 6.15 1.25 -18.37
CA THR A 163 7.22 0.69 -17.52
C THR A 163 8.29 0.11 -18.42
N TRP A 164 9.53 0.45 -18.12
CA TRP A 164 10.69 -0.11 -18.78
C TRP A 164 11.60 -0.80 -17.76
N GLU A 165 11.85 -2.08 -17.98
CA GLU A 165 12.74 -2.90 -17.15
C GLU A 165 13.87 -3.41 -18.04
N HIS A 166 15.09 -3.01 -17.71
CA HIS A 166 16.28 -3.42 -18.44
C HIS A 166 17.46 -3.60 -17.48
N ASP A 167 18.08 -4.78 -17.50
CA ASP A 167 19.21 -5.13 -16.63
C ASP A 167 19.00 -4.79 -15.15
N GLN A 168 19.62 -3.70 -14.71
CA GLN A 168 19.59 -3.21 -13.33
C GLN A 168 18.68 -2.01 -13.13
N PHE A 169 17.95 -1.58 -14.17
CA PHE A 169 17.16 -0.35 -14.13
C PHE A 169 15.67 -0.67 -14.29
N LEU A 170 14.85 0.07 -13.57
CA LEU A 170 13.41 0.12 -13.71
C LEU A 170 12.98 1.58 -13.83
N GLY A 171 12.35 1.93 -14.93
CA GLY A 171 11.74 3.24 -15.15
C GLY A 171 10.24 3.11 -15.29
N VAL A 172 9.49 3.97 -14.63
CA VAL A 172 8.03 4.00 -14.67
C VAL A 172 7.56 5.43 -14.80
N ALA A 173 6.59 5.66 -15.70
CA ALA A 173 5.89 6.94 -15.79
C ALA A 173 4.44 6.70 -16.20
N GLY A 174 3.52 7.47 -15.65
CA GLY A 174 2.09 7.33 -15.94
C GLY A 174 1.28 8.57 -15.64
N VAL A 175 0.12 8.64 -16.29
CA VAL A 175 -0.92 9.62 -16.03
C VAL A 175 -2.11 8.90 -15.43
N HIS A 176 -2.62 9.42 -14.33
CA HIS A 176 -3.69 8.80 -13.57
C HIS A 176 -4.77 9.85 -13.29
N PHE A 177 -5.99 9.37 -13.14
CA PHE A 177 -7.18 10.19 -12.97
C PHE A 177 -7.87 9.83 -11.65
N LYS A 178 -9.17 9.61 -11.70
CA LYS A 178 -9.96 9.33 -10.50
C LYS A 178 -9.67 7.99 -9.86
N LYS A 179 -9.96 7.94 -8.58
CA LYS A 179 -10.14 6.71 -7.81
C LYS A 179 -11.56 6.19 -8.01
N ILE A 180 -11.73 4.88 -8.16
CA ILE A 180 -13.07 4.27 -8.17
C ILE A 180 -13.60 4.26 -6.74
N GLU A 181 -14.67 5.00 -6.47
CA GLU A 181 -15.24 5.19 -5.13
C GLU A 181 -16.46 4.30 -4.82
N GLY A 182 -16.87 3.44 -5.76
CA GLY A 182 -17.92 2.45 -5.54
C GLY A 182 -19.29 3.07 -5.21
N ASN A 183 -19.84 2.78 -4.02
CA ASN A 183 -21.18 3.21 -3.63
C ASN A 183 -21.39 4.72 -3.60
N LYS A 184 -20.35 5.51 -3.32
CA LYS A 184 -20.47 6.97 -3.34
C LYS A 184 -20.81 7.52 -4.72
N GLU A 185 -20.29 6.92 -5.78
CA GLU A 185 -20.59 7.31 -7.14
C GLU A 185 -22.03 6.95 -7.52
N LYS A 186 -22.54 5.83 -6.99
CA LYS A 186 -23.93 5.43 -7.13
C LYS A 186 -24.88 6.41 -6.43
N ASP A 187 -24.65 6.69 -5.15
CA ASP A 187 -25.43 7.65 -4.37
C ASP A 187 -25.45 9.03 -5.02
N TYR A 188 -24.32 9.38 -5.63
CA TYR A 188 -24.16 10.61 -6.36
C TYR A 188 -25.00 10.66 -7.64
N SER A 189 -25.05 9.59 -8.42
CA SER A 189 -25.86 9.51 -9.64
C SER A 189 -27.36 9.42 -9.36
N GLU A 190 -27.76 8.79 -8.27
CA GLU A 190 -29.17 8.58 -7.94
C GLU A 190 -29.87 9.84 -7.37
N SER A 191 -29.13 10.75 -6.74
CA SER A 191 -29.74 11.92 -6.08
C SER A 191 -30.12 13.04 -7.05
N ASN A 192 -29.72 12.99 -8.31
CA ASN A 192 -30.09 13.87 -9.42
C ASN A 192 -29.95 15.39 -9.13
N ASN A 193 -29.10 15.77 -8.21
CA ASN A 193 -29.01 17.11 -7.63
C ASN A 193 -27.59 17.61 -7.75
N LYS A 194 -27.05 17.79 -9.03
CA LYS A 194 -25.63 17.84 -9.05
C LYS A 194 -24.97 18.81 -9.97
N ALA A 195 -24.09 19.53 -9.35
CA ALA A 195 -22.98 20.15 -10.04
C ALA A 195 -22.08 19.03 -10.61
N GLY A 196 -21.56 19.23 -11.80
CA GLY A 196 -20.53 18.35 -12.36
C GLY A 196 -19.25 18.36 -11.54
N GLU A 197 -18.41 17.39 -11.74
CA GLU A 197 -17.08 17.32 -11.14
C GLU A 197 -16.03 17.26 -12.24
N ASP A 198 -15.00 18.08 -12.10
CA ASP A 198 -13.78 17.95 -12.88
C ASP A 198 -12.85 16.97 -12.16
N GLU A 199 -12.42 15.95 -12.89
CA GLU A 199 -11.50 14.94 -12.39
C GLU A 199 -10.12 15.54 -12.12
N GLY A 200 -9.53 15.19 -10.98
CA GLY A 200 -8.13 15.48 -10.74
C GLY A 200 -7.20 14.62 -11.63
N ILE A 201 -6.04 15.14 -11.92
CA ILE A 201 -5.00 14.43 -12.69
C ILE A 201 -3.77 14.27 -11.83
N SER A 202 -3.11 13.11 -11.94
CA SER A 202 -1.77 12.91 -11.42
C SER A 202 -0.82 12.40 -12.50
N VAL A 203 0.40 12.96 -12.50
CA VAL A 203 1.53 12.47 -13.29
C VAL A 203 2.54 11.92 -12.30
N THR A 204 2.77 10.61 -12.35
CA THR A 204 3.65 9.91 -11.41
C THR A 204 4.78 9.24 -12.17
N ALA A 205 6.01 9.44 -11.71
CA ALA A 205 7.21 8.80 -12.26
C ALA A 205 8.04 8.19 -11.13
N ARG A 206 8.73 7.08 -11.44
CA ARG A 206 9.64 6.38 -10.53
C ARG A 206 10.82 5.82 -11.32
N ALA A 207 12.03 6.00 -10.81
CA ALA A 207 13.25 5.43 -11.36
C ALA A 207 13.99 4.64 -10.27
N VAL A 208 14.45 3.43 -10.60
CA VAL A 208 15.12 2.53 -9.67
C VAL A 208 16.36 1.93 -10.30
N TRP A 209 17.46 1.99 -9.58
CA TRP A 209 18.65 1.19 -9.82
C TRP A 209 18.68 0.01 -8.85
N GLN A 210 18.74 -1.22 -9.40
CA GLN A 210 18.49 -2.44 -8.65
C GLN A 210 19.46 -3.59 -9.05
N PRO A 211 20.76 -3.45 -8.75
CA PRO A 211 21.71 -4.52 -9.00
C PRO A 211 21.42 -5.71 -8.09
N VAL A 212 21.15 -6.85 -8.70
CA VAL A 212 20.95 -8.15 -8.03
C VAL A 212 21.94 -9.13 -8.61
N SER A 213 22.66 -9.84 -7.74
CA SER A 213 23.62 -10.87 -8.16
C SER A 213 22.96 -12.00 -8.96
N ALA A 214 23.71 -12.65 -9.83
CA ALA A 214 23.20 -13.71 -10.70
C ALA A 214 22.58 -14.87 -9.91
N ASP A 215 23.16 -15.22 -8.77
CA ASP A 215 22.66 -16.22 -7.82
C ASP A 215 21.47 -15.74 -6.97
N LYS A 216 21.09 -14.44 -7.10
CA LYS A 216 20.00 -13.79 -6.35
C LYS A 216 20.15 -13.82 -4.82
N VAL A 217 21.36 -14.02 -4.30
CA VAL A 217 21.64 -14.08 -2.86
C VAL A 217 21.80 -12.70 -2.24
N LYS A 218 22.21 -11.71 -3.05
CA LYS A 218 22.41 -10.32 -2.63
C LYS A 218 21.88 -9.35 -3.67
N GLY A 219 21.49 -8.19 -3.22
CA GLY A 219 21.06 -7.11 -4.09
C GLY A 219 20.98 -5.80 -3.34
N PHE A 220 20.96 -4.74 -4.11
CA PHE A 220 20.84 -3.37 -3.66
C PHE A 220 19.74 -2.67 -4.45
N HIS A 221 19.13 -1.66 -3.85
CA HIS A 221 18.07 -0.87 -4.46
C HIS A 221 18.24 0.59 -4.05
N LEU A 222 18.27 1.46 -5.04
CA LEU A 222 18.21 2.90 -4.88
C LEU A 222 17.13 3.41 -5.83
N GLY A 223 16.14 4.13 -5.31
CA GLY A 223 15.04 4.63 -6.09
C GLY A 223 14.65 6.06 -5.74
N ILE A 224 14.06 6.73 -6.70
CA ILE A 224 13.40 8.02 -6.54
C ILE A 224 12.04 7.99 -7.20
N ALA A 225 11.09 8.73 -6.64
CA ALA A 225 9.76 8.89 -7.21
C ALA A 225 9.28 10.32 -7.08
N ALA A 226 8.47 10.76 -8.03
CA ALA A 226 7.81 12.05 -7.98
C ALA A 226 6.38 11.94 -8.50
N SER A 227 5.46 12.74 -7.96
CA SER A 227 4.09 12.84 -8.45
C SER A 227 3.62 14.29 -8.37
N TYR A 228 3.08 14.80 -9.47
CA TYR A 228 2.34 16.05 -9.52
C TYR A 228 0.85 15.72 -9.58
N ARG A 229 0.04 16.36 -8.75
CA ARG A 229 -1.36 16.01 -8.57
C ARG A 229 -2.23 17.24 -8.49
N THR A 230 -3.35 17.25 -9.21
CA THR A 230 -4.41 18.24 -9.01
C THR A 230 -5.59 17.59 -8.27
N PRO A 231 -6.23 18.28 -7.34
CA PRO A 231 -7.38 17.75 -6.65
C PRO A 231 -8.59 17.66 -7.57
N LYS A 232 -9.54 16.83 -7.20
CA LYS A 232 -10.87 16.81 -7.77
C LYS A 232 -11.59 18.11 -7.44
N THR A 233 -12.30 18.68 -8.40
CA THR A 233 -13.03 19.93 -8.25
C THR A 233 -14.51 19.73 -8.47
N THR A 234 -15.35 20.04 -7.49
CA THR A 234 -16.81 19.97 -7.61
C THR A 234 -17.35 21.37 -7.94
N VAL A 235 -18.01 21.51 -9.07
CA VAL A 235 -18.63 22.77 -9.49
C VAL A 235 -19.77 23.12 -8.52
N GLY A 236 -19.71 24.31 -7.91
CA GLY A 236 -20.72 24.76 -6.95
C GLY A 236 -20.62 24.16 -5.55
N SER A 237 -19.54 23.44 -5.24
CA SER A 237 -19.28 22.95 -3.88
C SER A 237 -18.87 24.08 -2.93
N LEU A 238 -19.27 23.93 -1.66
CA LEU A 238 -18.78 24.82 -0.58
C LEU A 238 -17.32 24.57 -0.22
N MET A 239 -16.76 23.43 -0.61
CA MET A 239 -15.38 23.02 -0.34
C MET A 239 -14.71 22.49 -1.62
N PRO A 240 -14.57 23.31 -2.67
CA PRO A 240 -13.88 22.88 -3.89
C PRO A 240 -12.38 22.66 -3.62
N ASN A 241 -11.76 21.84 -4.43
CA ASN A 241 -10.30 21.62 -4.42
C ASN A 241 -9.75 21.24 -3.04
N THR A 242 -10.28 20.21 -2.43
CA THR A 242 -9.79 19.75 -1.13
C THR A 242 -8.88 18.51 -1.28
N VAL A 243 -7.87 18.45 -0.42
CA VAL A 243 -7.07 17.23 -0.18
C VAL A 243 -7.04 16.91 1.31
N ARG A 244 -6.80 15.67 1.67
CA ARG A 244 -6.71 15.23 3.06
C ARG A 244 -5.64 14.15 3.20
N TYR A 245 -4.73 14.32 4.13
CA TYR A 245 -3.73 13.33 4.49
C TYR A 245 -4.04 12.77 5.87
N SER A 246 -4.10 11.46 5.97
CA SER A 246 -4.40 10.81 7.24
C SER A 246 -3.91 9.37 7.27
N THR A 247 -3.58 8.87 8.44
CA THR A 247 -3.18 7.48 8.62
C THR A 247 -3.73 6.90 9.93
N ARG A 248 -3.90 5.59 9.95
CA ARG A 248 -4.30 4.84 11.14
C ARG A 248 -3.06 4.50 11.95
N SER A 249 -3.23 4.29 13.26
CA SER A 249 -2.13 3.95 14.17
C SER A 249 -1.64 2.51 13.97
N LEU A 250 -1.07 2.19 12.77
CA LEU A 250 -0.44 0.91 12.42
C LEU A 250 -1.37 -0.31 12.58
N SER A 251 -2.68 -0.09 12.69
CA SER A 251 -3.71 -1.12 12.79
C SER A 251 -4.92 -0.82 11.91
N TYR A 252 -5.57 -1.87 11.43
CA TYR A 252 -6.87 -1.79 10.75
C TYR A 252 -8.05 -1.89 11.71
N ILE A 253 -7.82 -2.38 12.93
CA ILE A 253 -8.87 -2.55 13.93
C ILE A 253 -9.33 -1.16 14.41
N ASN A 254 -10.64 -0.98 14.52
CA ASN A 254 -11.35 0.26 14.86
C ASN A 254 -11.10 1.48 13.96
N LYS A 255 -10.15 1.41 13.05
CA LYS A 255 -9.92 2.37 11.95
C LYS A 255 -9.76 3.84 12.39
N ILE A 256 -9.46 4.10 13.66
CA ILE A 256 -9.24 5.46 14.17
C ILE A 256 -7.96 6.03 13.55
N LYS A 257 -8.02 7.30 13.18
CA LYS A 257 -6.92 8.05 12.58
C LYS A 257 -6.50 9.17 13.52
N PHE A 258 -5.45 8.95 14.30
CA PHE A 258 -4.90 9.99 15.15
C PHE A 258 -4.22 11.09 14.34
N LEU A 259 -3.56 10.73 13.25
CA LEU A 259 -2.91 11.63 12.32
C LEU A 259 -3.87 11.99 11.18
N ASP A 260 -4.31 13.25 11.13
CA ASP A 260 -5.32 13.68 10.19
C ASP A 260 -5.31 15.21 9.99
N THR A 261 -5.03 15.65 8.78
CA THR A 261 -5.05 17.09 8.44
C THR A 261 -6.45 17.69 8.39
N SER A 262 -7.52 16.88 8.47
CA SER A 262 -8.84 17.29 7.97
C SER A 262 -8.80 17.73 6.49
N PRO A 263 -9.91 18.04 5.83
CA PRO A 263 -9.88 18.56 4.48
C PRO A 263 -9.17 19.91 4.41
N ILE A 264 -8.08 19.98 3.65
CA ILE A 264 -7.36 21.21 3.32
C ILE A 264 -8.04 21.83 2.11
N ALA A 265 -8.62 23.01 2.27
CA ALA A 265 -9.36 23.69 1.20
C ALA A 265 -8.46 24.55 0.31
N SER A 266 -9.02 24.96 -0.83
CA SER A 266 -8.40 25.87 -1.81
C SER A 266 -7.06 25.36 -2.33
N VAL A 267 -6.94 24.06 -2.57
CA VAL A 267 -5.72 23.45 -3.09
C VAL A 267 -5.66 23.58 -4.61
N SER A 268 -4.59 24.17 -5.11
CA SER A 268 -4.28 24.21 -6.53
C SER A 268 -3.70 22.89 -7.03
N HIS A 269 -2.67 22.42 -6.36
CA HIS A 269 -1.99 21.16 -6.67
C HIS A 269 -1.12 20.72 -5.50
N ASP A 270 -0.69 19.46 -5.52
CA ASP A 270 0.31 18.95 -4.61
C ASP A 270 1.47 18.26 -5.35
N TRP A 271 2.64 18.31 -4.73
CA TRP A 271 3.84 17.60 -5.15
C TRP A 271 4.23 16.57 -4.11
N LEU A 272 4.41 15.35 -4.57
CA LEU A 272 5.05 14.30 -3.80
C LEU A 272 6.44 14.04 -4.36
N ALA A 273 7.43 13.91 -3.49
CA ALA A 273 8.76 13.39 -3.84
C ALA A 273 9.15 12.32 -2.85
N GLY A 274 9.76 11.26 -3.34
CA GLY A 274 10.19 10.11 -2.53
C GLY A 274 11.60 9.64 -2.89
N ALA A 275 12.33 9.18 -1.88
CA ALA A 275 13.61 8.50 -2.03
C ALA A 275 13.53 7.12 -1.38
N GLU A 276 14.14 6.12 -1.99
CA GLU A 276 14.07 4.72 -1.61
C GLU A 276 15.48 4.13 -1.49
N LEU A 277 15.74 3.42 -0.41
CA LEU A 277 16.98 2.68 -0.20
C LEU A 277 16.66 1.31 0.36
N ALA A 278 17.18 0.25 -0.26
CA ALA A 278 17.04 -1.09 0.27
C ALA A 278 18.19 -1.99 -0.15
N GLY A 279 18.35 -3.10 0.56
CA GLY A 279 19.29 -4.13 0.21
C GLY A 279 19.02 -5.44 0.93
N PHE A 280 19.65 -6.49 0.43
CA PHE A 280 19.55 -7.82 1.05
C PHE A 280 20.81 -8.65 0.82
N TYR A 281 21.05 -9.52 1.77
CA TYR A 281 22.07 -10.55 1.69
C TYR A 281 21.60 -11.80 2.42
N ARG A 282 21.42 -12.91 1.70
CA ARG A 282 20.87 -14.16 2.24
C ARG A 282 19.55 -13.93 3.00
N GLY A 283 19.52 -14.25 4.29
CA GLY A 283 18.36 -14.05 5.17
C GLY A 283 18.14 -12.62 5.65
N PHE A 284 19.13 -11.75 5.51
CA PHE A 284 19.03 -10.34 5.93
C PHE A 284 18.45 -9.46 4.83
N ARG A 285 17.61 -8.48 5.21
CA ARG A 285 17.16 -7.38 4.36
C ARG A 285 16.96 -6.11 5.17
N PHE A 286 17.14 -4.98 4.50
CA PHE A 286 16.78 -3.68 5.03
C PHE A 286 16.06 -2.85 3.98
N GLN A 287 15.29 -1.86 4.41
CA GLN A 287 14.57 -0.93 3.54
C GLN A 287 14.29 0.36 4.29
N GLY A 288 14.39 1.50 3.60
CA GLY A 288 13.96 2.80 4.09
C GLY A 288 13.41 3.64 2.94
N GLU A 289 12.45 4.49 3.26
CA GLU A 289 11.92 5.49 2.34
C GLU A 289 11.70 6.81 3.08
N TYR A 290 11.97 7.91 2.40
CA TYR A 290 11.58 9.26 2.79
C TYR A 290 10.56 9.78 1.78
N ILE A 291 9.49 10.40 2.26
CA ILE A 291 8.46 11.01 1.41
C ILE A 291 8.19 12.41 1.92
N MET A 292 8.19 13.37 1.00
CA MET A 292 7.75 14.75 1.25
C MET A 292 6.55 15.09 0.38
N ASN A 293 5.70 15.93 0.92
CA ASN A 293 4.54 16.49 0.24
C ASN A 293 4.54 18.01 0.39
N ASN A 294 4.27 18.72 -0.70
CA ASN A 294 4.02 20.15 -0.71
C ASN A 294 2.63 20.39 -1.31
N THR A 295 1.70 20.83 -0.49
CA THR A 295 0.33 21.17 -0.89
C THR A 295 0.23 22.67 -1.14
N VAL A 296 0.19 23.06 -2.41
CA VAL A 296 0.11 24.45 -2.84
C VAL A 296 -1.35 24.89 -2.84
N ARG A 297 -1.66 25.93 -2.09
CA ARG A 297 -3.00 26.49 -1.96
C ARG A 297 -3.17 27.71 -2.84
N MET A 298 -4.41 28.03 -3.19
CA MET A 298 -4.80 29.20 -3.98
C MET A 298 -4.93 30.46 -3.11
N GLU A 299 -5.17 31.59 -3.76
CA GLU A 299 -5.59 32.85 -3.10
C GLU A 299 -4.60 33.41 -2.08
N GLY A 300 -3.31 33.17 -2.28
CA GLY A 300 -2.25 33.65 -1.37
C GLY A 300 -2.18 32.94 -0.03
N LEU A 301 -2.92 31.84 0.13
CA LEU A 301 -2.82 30.98 1.32
C LEU A 301 -1.47 30.26 1.39
N ALA A 302 -1.05 29.95 2.60
CA ALA A 302 0.25 29.30 2.82
C ALA A 302 0.32 27.91 2.16
N THR A 303 1.48 27.59 1.59
CA THR A 303 1.79 26.23 1.14
C THR A 303 2.05 25.35 2.35
N GLU A 304 1.33 24.24 2.45
CA GLU A 304 1.52 23.26 3.50
C GLU A 304 2.61 22.26 3.12
N LYS A 305 3.50 21.93 4.05
CA LYS A 305 4.62 21.03 3.83
C LYS A 305 4.61 19.93 4.86
N PHE A 306 4.49 18.70 4.38
CA PHE A 306 4.45 17.51 5.20
C PHE A 306 5.55 16.55 4.79
N ASN A 307 6.03 15.73 5.72
CA ASN A 307 7.05 14.73 5.40
C ASN A 307 7.05 13.58 6.39
N GLY A 308 7.83 12.58 6.07
CA GLY A 308 8.10 11.48 6.97
C GLY A 308 9.07 10.48 6.35
N PHE A 309 9.54 9.58 7.16
CA PHE A 309 10.40 8.49 6.72
C PHE A 309 10.19 7.25 7.58
N TYR A 310 10.65 6.14 7.07
CA TYR A 310 10.83 4.94 7.88
C TYR A 310 12.14 4.24 7.49
N VAL A 311 12.65 3.47 8.43
CA VAL A 311 13.70 2.49 8.20
C VAL A 311 13.29 1.18 8.85
N GLN A 312 13.55 0.06 8.18
CA GLN A 312 13.23 -1.28 8.70
C GLN A 312 14.27 -2.30 8.28
N ALA A 313 14.49 -3.28 9.14
CA ALA A 313 15.37 -4.40 8.89
C ALA A 313 14.71 -5.71 9.33
N ALA A 314 15.10 -6.82 8.68
CA ALA A 314 14.59 -8.13 9.03
C ALA A 314 15.63 -9.22 8.76
N TYR A 315 15.52 -10.32 9.50
CA TYR A 315 16.40 -11.47 9.38
C TYR A 315 15.65 -12.79 9.53
N LEU A 316 15.88 -13.72 8.57
CA LEU A 316 15.37 -15.09 8.61
C LEU A 316 16.30 -15.97 9.46
N LEU A 317 15.77 -16.64 10.46
CA LEU A 317 16.55 -17.35 11.48
C LEU A 317 17.04 -18.73 11.02
N PHE A 318 16.32 -19.39 10.12
CA PHE A 318 16.52 -20.82 9.84
C PHE A 318 17.05 -21.12 8.44
N GLY A 319 17.76 -20.14 7.84
CA GLY A 319 18.51 -20.33 6.60
C GLY A 319 17.72 -20.03 5.32
N GLY A 320 16.55 -19.46 5.43
CA GLY A 320 15.82 -18.91 4.28
C GLY A 320 16.56 -17.76 3.60
N GLN A 321 16.11 -17.40 2.43
CA GLN A 321 16.70 -16.32 1.65
C GLN A 321 15.66 -15.27 1.26
N GLN A 322 16.04 -14.03 1.33
CA GLN A 322 15.23 -12.91 0.86
C GLN A 322 15.05 -12.96 -0.65
N ARG A 323 13.90 -12.48 -1.12
CA ARG A 323 13.57 -12.43 -2.53
C ARG A 323 13.19 -11.01 -2.92
N TYR A 324 13.62 -10.63 -4.11
CA TYR A 324 13.36 -9.33 -4.68
C TYR A 324 12.75 -9.46 -6.08
N SER A 325 11.73 -8.67 -6.37
CA SER A 325 11.04 -8.61 -7.66
C SER A 325 11.52 -7.36 -8.44
N LYS A 326 12.34 -7.58 -9.45
CA LYS A 326 12.84 -6.48 -10.32
C LYS A 326 11.69 -5.72 -10.99
N SER A 327 10.70 -6.42 -11.51
CA SER A 327 9.56 -5.80 -12.22
C SER A 327 8.68 -4.90 -11.35
N ARG A 328 8.74 -5.07 -10.02
CA ARG A 328 8.05 -4.21 -9.06
C ARG A 328 9.00 -3.23 -8.38
N GLY A 329 10.31 -3.47 -8.44
CA GLY A 329 11.28 -2.75 -7.63
C GLY A 329 10.94 -2.88 -6.14
N ALA A 330 10.68 -4.11 -5.65
CA ALA A 330 10.21 -4.35 -4.28
C ALA A 330 10.51 -5.77 -3.81
N PHE A 331 10.55 -5.98 -2.49
CA PHE A 331 10.67 -7.32 -1.93
C PHE A 331 9.43 -8.18 -2.19
N SER A 332 9.63 -9.47 -2.22
CA SER A 332 8.60 -10.50 -2.27
C SER A 332 8.79 -11.50 -1.13
N GLN A 333 7.83 -12.40 -0.96
CA GLN A 333 7.89 -13.43 0.08
C GLN A 333 9.22 -14.21 -0.01
N PRO A 334 9.95 -14.40 1.12
CA PRO A 334 11.22 -15.09 1.13
C PRO A 334 11.07 -16.58 0.81
N SER A 335 12.19 -17.25 0.51
CA SER A 335 12.25 -18.71 0.55
C SER A 335 12.50 -19.17 1.98
N PHE A 336 12.08 -20.39 2.30
CA PHE A 336 12.20 -20.96 3.63
C PHE A 336 13.43 -21.86 3.73
N GLY A 337 14.06 -21.85 4.89
CA GLY A 337 15.25 -22.65 5.13
C GLY A 337 14.95 -24.04 5.68
N ARG A 338 13.71 -24.33 6.10
CA ARG A 338 13.29 -25.61 6.68
C ARG A 338 12.01 -26.13 6.05
N SER A 339 11.76 -27.43 6.20
CA SER A 339 10.53 -28.06 5.71
C SER A 339 9.27 -27.56 6.43
N TRP A 340 9.39 -27.16 7.69
CA TRP A 340 8.31 -26.56 8.47
C TRP A 340 8.16 -25.05 8.26
N GLY A 341 9.01 -24.45 7.40
CA GLY A 341 8.97 -23.02 7.10
C GLY A 341 10.18 -22.25 7.57
N ASP A 342 9.99 -21.00 7.96
CA ASP A 342 11.01 -20.13 8.53
C ASP A 342 10.40 -19.07 9.43
N ILE A 343 11.21 -18.51 10.33
CA ILE A 343 10.83 -17.39 11.21
C ILE A 343 11.70 -16.20 10.85
N GLU A 344 11.07 -15.04 10.66
CA GLU A 344 11.73 -13.77 10.43
C GLU A 344 11.47 -12.82 11.59
N LEU A 345 12.53 -12.26 12.14
CA LEU A 345 12.46 -11.15 13.08
C LEU A 345 12.59 -9.84 12.30
N ALA A 346 11.77 -8.85 12.64
CA ALA A 346 11.77 -7.56 11.99
C ALA A 346 11.65 -6.42 12.99
N ALA A 347 12.31 -5.29 12.67
CA ALA A 347 12.18 -4.04 13.41
C ALA A 347 12.00 -2.88 12.45
N ARG A 348 11.18 -1.90 12.82
CA ARG A 348 10.96 -0.66 12.08
C ARG A 348 10.91 0.52 13.03
N PHE A 349 11.54 1.60 12.61
CA PHE A 349 11.27 2.95 13.09
C PHE A 349 10.56 3.72 11.99
N ASP A 350 9.48 4.45 12.33
CA ASP A 350 8.83 5.36 11.40
C ASP A 350 8.51 6.71 12.07
N ARG A 351 8.60 7.76 11.28
CA ARG A 351 8.24 9.11 11.65
C ARG A 351 7.40 9.73 10.54
N ILE A 352 6.35 10.42 10.96
CA ILE A 352 5.54 11.26 10.06
C ILE A 352 5.23 12.58 10.75
N ASP A 353 5.20 13.66 9.95
CA ASP A 353 4.80 14.98 10.39
C ASP A 353 3.76 15.54 9.41
N LEU A 354 2.54 15.72 9.91
CA LEU A 354 1.42 16.34 9.21
C LEU A 354 1.13 17.75 9.76
N ASN A 355 2.06 18.35 10.49
CA ASN A 355 1.99 19.74 10.92
C ASN A 355 2.67 20.60 9.84
N GLY A 356 1.87 21.37 9.15
CA GLY A 356 2.31 22.32 8.13
C GLY A 356 2.41 23.73 8.67
N THR A 357 2.16 24.72 7.82
CA THR A 357 2.20 26.15 8.18
C THR A 357 0.95 26.58 8.93
N GLU A 358 -0.22 26.24 8.43
CA GLU A 358 -1.52 26.55 9.00
C GLU A 358 -2.30 25.29 9.42
N VAL A 359 -1.92 24.14 8.87
CA VAL A 359 -2.59 22.86 9.07
C VAL A 359 -1.83 22.05 10.11
N MET A 360 -2.50 21.65 11.19
CA MET A 360 -1.96 20.84 12.27
C MET A 360 -2.61 19.45 12.27
N GLY A 361 -2.07 18.55 11.47
CA GLY A 361 -2.58 17.17 11.33
C GLY A 361 -1.95 16.16 12.30
N GLY A 362 -1.03 16.60 13.12
CA GLY A 362 -0.29 15.81 14.09
C GLY A 362 1.00 15.20 13.56
N SER A 363 1.90 14.87 14.46
CA SER A 363 3.13 14.14 14.19
C SER A 363 3.26 12.91 15.07
N SER A 364 4.00 11.91 14.59
CA SER A 364 4.16 10.63 15.29
C SER A 364 5.54 10.05 15.04
N ASN A 365 6.11 9.46 16.09
CA ASN A 365 7.28 8.59 16.03
C ASN A 365 6.87 7.20 16.50
N GLY A 366 7.27 6.16 15.77
CA GLY A 366 6.86 4.80 16.08
C GLY A 366 7.99 3.79 15.98
N TRP A 367 8.04 2.85 16.92
CA TRP A 367 8.82 1.62 16.83
C TRP A 367 7.88 0.45 16.66
N THR A 368 8.17 -0.43 15.69
CA THR A 368 7.43 -1.67 15.51
C THR A 368 8.40 -2.84 15.47
N PHE A 369 8.15 -3.83 16.30
CA PHE A 369 8.86 -5.10 16.31
C PHE A 369 7.92 -6.19 15.79
N GLY A 370 8.42 -7.08 14.96
CA GLY A 370 7.62 -8.11 14.31
C GLY A 370 8.27 -9.48 14.35
N VAL A 371 7.45 -10.49 14.52
CA VAL A 371 7.80 -11.89 14.31
C VAL A 371 6.90 -12.46 13.22
N ASN A 372 7.49 -12.91 12.12
CA ASN A 372 6.78 -13.47 10.99
C ASN A 372 7.11 -14.97 10.91
N TYR A 373 6.12 -15.83 11.06
CA TYR A 373 6.25 -17.26 10.82
C TYR A 373 5.68 -17.61 9.45
N TYR A 374 6.54 -17.98 8.53
CA TYR A 374 6.19 -18.48 7.21
C TYR A 374 6.05 -19.99 7.27
N ALA A 375 4.88 -20.50 7.63
CA ALA A 375 4.64 -21.93 7.78
C ALA A 375 4.63 -22.64 6.42
N THR A 376 4.04 -22.03 5.40
CA THR A 376 4.07 -22.47 4.02
C THR A 376 4.11 -21.26 3.09
N ARG A 377 4.19 -21.48 1.79
CA ARG A 377 4.07 -20.36 0.82
C ARG A 377 2.71 -19.66 0.86
N ASN A 378 1.68 -20.36 1.35
CA ASN A 378 0.32 -19.87 1.38
C ASN A 378 -0.16 -19.50 2.79
N LEU A 379 0.65 -19.76 3.81
CA LEU A 379 0.27 -19.52 5.20
C LEU A 379 1.39 -18.79 5.94
N LYS A 380 1.07 -17.58 6.41
CA LYS A 380 1.95 -16.74 7.21
C LYS A 380 1.21 -16.26 8.46
N PHE A 381 1.88 -16.33 9.59
CA PHE A 381 1.45 -15.73 10.86
C PHE A 381 2.35 -14.53 11.16
N GLN A 382 1.76 -13.48 11.68
CA GLN A 382 2.49 -12.26 12.08
C GLN A 382 2.09 -11.84 13.48
N LEU A 383 3.09 -11.51 14.29
CA LEU A 383 2.90 -10.87 15.57
C LEU A 383 3.66 -9.54 15.53
N ASN A 384 2.98 -8.43 15.84
CA ASN A 384 3.59 -7.11 15.91
C ASN A 384 3.39 -6.50 17.30
N TYR A 385 4.42 -5.85 17.79
CA TYR A 385 4.37 -4.95 18.90
C TYR A 385 4.75 -3.56 18.42
N SER A 386 3.89 -2.56 18.63
CA SER A 386 4.15 -1.19 18.22
C SER A 386 4.08 -0.24 19.43
N TYR A 387 5.11 0.59 19.56
CA TYR A 387 5.14 1.73 20.47
C TYR A 387 5.05 3.00 19.63
N VAL A 388 4.08 3.86 19.92
CA VAL A 388 3.81 5.07 19.15
C VAL A 388 3.78 6.25 20.10
N ASP A 389 4.57 7.28 19.79
CA ASP A 389 4.60 8.56 20.48
C ASP A 389 4.03 9.63 19.56
N ASN A 390 2.85 10.14 19.91
CA ASN A 390 2.11 11.15 19.18
C ASN A 390 2.25 12.52 19.82
N ASP A 391 2.27 13.58 19.03
CA ASP A 391 2.15 14.93 19.55
C ASP A 391 0.69 15.26 19.94
N LYS A 392 0.49 16.45 20.50
CA LYS A 392 -0.84 16.91 20.95
C LYS A 392 -1.86 17.08 19.81
N TYR A 393 -1.42 17.21 18.57
CA TYR A 393 -2.27 17.40 17.40
C TYR A 393 -2.71 16.08 16.78
N ALA A 394 -2.03 14.98 17.08
CA ALA A 394 -2.40 13.63 16.68
C ALA A 394 -3.48 13.06 17.61
N ASN A 395 -4.70 13.54 17.49
CA ASN A 395 -5.76 13.40 18.50
C ASN A 395 -7.05 12.71 17.99
N ALA A 396 -7.08 12.22 16.77
CA ALA A 396 -8.24 11.63 16.12
C ALA A 396 -9.41 12.59 15.81
N PHE A 397 -9.31 13.87 16.17
CA PHE A 397 -10.35 14.88 15.90
C PHE A 397 -9.99 15.81 14.74
N GLY A 398 -8.78 15.68 14.18
CA GLY A 398 -8.24 16.59 13.19
C GLY A 398 -7.97 17.98 13.78
N GLN A 399 -7.84 18.97 12.90
CA GLN A 399 -7.53 20.35 13.31
C GLN A 399 -8.54 20.96 14.29
N ALA A 400 -9.81 20.59 14.19
CA ALA A 400 -10.88 21.15 15.01
C ALA A 400 -10.64 20.96 16.53
N ALA A 401 -9.89 19.95 16.92
CA ALA A 401 -9.61 19.65 18.33
C ALA A 401 -8.31 20.26 18.85
N VAL A 402 -7.53 20.94 18.02
CA VAL A 402 -6.23 21.49 18.39
C VAL A 402 -6.38 22.54 19.52
N GLY A 403 -7.33 23.46 19.38
CA GLY A 403 -7.60 24.47 20.37
C GLY A 403 -8.01 23.89 21.73
N TYR A 404 -8.79 22.83 21.72
CA TYR A 404 -9.21 22.13 22.94
C TYR A 404 -8.01 21.57 23.70
N LYS A 405 -7.09 20.91 23.01
CA LYS A 405 -5.88 20.36 23.64
C LYS A 405 -4.87 21.43 24.08
N SER A 406 -4.77 22.52 23.36
CA SER A 406 -3.85 23.61 23.72
C SER A 406 -4.20 24.25 25.06
N ASN A 407 -5.43 24.14 25.52
CA ASN A 407 -5.90 24.67 26.79
C ASN A 407 -5.64 23.71 27.97
N GLY A 408 -5.05 22.55 27.74
CA GLY A 408 -4.76 21.57 28.79
C GLY A 408 -5.98 20.87 29.38
N GLU A 409 -7.13 21.00 28.73
CA GLU A 409 -8.39 20.36 29.11
C GLU A 409 -8.61 19.09 28.33
N ILE A 410 -8.12 17.98 28.85
CA ILE A 410 -8.52 16.62 28.43
C ILE A 410 -8.66 15.75 29.65
#